data_330df8d5d825e20a3cb6c39ef4129bc8
#
_entry.id   330df8d5d825e20a3cb6c39ef4129bc8
#
_cell.length_a   1.000
_cell.length_b   1.000
_cell.length_c   1.000
_cell.angle_alpha   90.00
_cell.angle_beta   90.00
_cell.angle_gamma   90.00
#
_symmetry.space_group_name_H-M   'P 1'
#
loop_
_entity.id
_entity.type
_entity.pdbx_description
1 polymer ?
#
loop_
_entity_poly.entity_id
_entity_poly.type
_entity_poly.pdbx_seq_one_letter_code
_entity_poly.pdbx_strand_id
1 'polypeptide(L)'
;MNNIFNSPLEMGVRMVYLLLSLYPRKVDLQKLVYLEYAAVYSEDLGGPTSLHTPVPMRGGEHISKRDIIERGLHLMSARSFIDVTYDSTGIYYSAGENGPALVGLIGGTYASQLLMSCEWVARNFGDFGINELLFLFDKKSLTWGAEFSPLEVKGN
;
A
#
# COMPACT_ATOMS: atom_id res chain seq x y z
N MET A 1 -18.23 12.66 -3.57
CA MET A 1 -18.64 11.56 -2.72
C MET A 1 -17.47 11.03 -1.91
N ASN A 2 -17.71 10.91 -0.69
CA ASN A 2 -16.69 10.50 0.22
C ASN A 2 -16.32 9.03 0.01
N ASN A 3 -15.05 8.77 -0.07
CA ASN A 3 -14.58 7.41 -0.20
C ASN A 3 -14.05 6.93 1.15
N ILE A 4 -14.85 6.14 1.85
CA ILE A 4 -14.51 5.72 3.21
C ILE A 4 -13.26 4.86 3.24
N PHE A 5 -12.92 4.20 2.12
CA PHE A 5 -11.74 3.35 2.06
C PHE A 5 -10.45 4.13 1.86
N ASN A 6 -10.55 5.43 1.60
CA ASN A 6 -9.39 6.28 1.36
C ASN A 6 -9.30 7.44 2.32
N SER A 7 -9.98 7.36 3.47
CA SER A 7 -9.78 8.38 4.51
C SER A 7 -8.41 8.18 5.14
N PRO A 8 -7.83 9.22 5.74
CA PRO A 8 -6.56 9.05 6.44
C PRO A 8 -6.58 7.98 7.52
N LEU A 9 -7.69 7.86 8.25
CA LEU A 9 -7.80 6.84 9.28
C LEU A 9 -7.79 5.44 8.67
N GLU A 10 -8.60 5.24 7.65
CA GLU A 10 -8.67 3.95 6.98
C GLU A 10 -7.32 3.59 6.38
N MET A 11 -6.67 4.57 5.75
CA MET A 11 -5.36 4.36 5.16
C MET A 11 -4.32 4.04 6.22
N GLY A 12 -4.41 4.72 7.37
CA GLY A 12 -3.51 4.45 8.48
C GLY A 12 -3.62 3.02 8.96
N VAL A 13 -4.85 2.53 9.10
CA VAL A 13 -5.08 1.14 9.51
C VAL A 13 -4.45 0.19 8.50
N ARG A 14 -4.63 0.45 7.21
CA ARG A 14 -4.01 -0.38 6.18
C ARG A 14 -2.49 -0.39 6.28
N MET A 15 -1.92 0.77 6.60
CA MET A 15 -0.46 0.86 6.76
C MET A 15 0.02 0.02 7.94
N VAL A 16 -0.76 -0.02 9.03
CA VAL A 16 -0.38 -0.86 10.16
C VAL A 16 -0.36 -2.34 9.76
N TYR A 17 -1.40 -2.79 9.06
CA TYR A 17 -1.45 -4.17 8.58
C TYR A 17 -0.26 -4.48 7.67
N LEU A 18 0.03 -3.57 6.75
CA LEU A 18 1.09 -3.77 5.78
C LEU A 18 2.45 -3.82 6.47
N LEU A 19 2.71 -2.87 7.36
CA LEU A 19 4.00 -2.81 8.05
C LEU A 19 4.20 -3.97 9.02
N LEU A 20 3.13 -4.48 9.61
CA LEU A 20 3.24 -5.68 10.43
C LEU A 20 3.63 -6.89 9.58
N SER A 21 3.05 -7.00 8.39
CA SER A 21 3.41 -8.09 7.48
C SER A 21 4.84 -7.95 6.96
N LEU A 22 5.32 -6.72 6.86
CA LEU A 22 6.68 -6.46 6.39
C LEU A 22 7.72 -6.52 7.51
N TYR A 23 7.29 -6.54 8.75
CA TYR A 23 8.19 -6.54 9.91
C TYR A 23 9.25 -7.63 9.76
N PRO A 24 10.52 -7.37 10.03
CA PRO A 24 11.08 -6.15 10.67
C PRO A 24 11.59 -5.10 9.68
N ARG A 25 11.18 -5.15 8.44
CA ARG A 25 11.67 -4.22 7.43
C ARG A 25 11.22 -2.79 7.72
N LYS A 26 12.09 -1.84 7.42
CA LYS A 26 11.78 -0.41 7.44
C LYS A 26 11.59 0.03 6.01
N VAL A 27 10.55 0.78 5.74
CA VAL A 27 10.13 1.07 4.37
C VAL A 27 9.85 2.56 4.25
N ASP A 28 10.28 3.16 3.14
CA ASP A 28 10.00 4.58 2.90
C ASP A 28 8.61 4.77 2.28
N LEU A 29 8.20 6.02 2.22
CA LEU A 29 6.87 6.36 1.72
C LEU A 29 6.66 5.91 0.28
N GLN A 30 7.64 6.10 -0.57
CA GLN A 30 7.51 5.75 -1.99
C GLN A 30 7.21 4.26 -2.15
N LYS A 31 7.96 3.43 -1.45
CA LYS A 31 7.72 1.99 -1.53
C LYS A 31 6.36 1.62 -0.96
N LEU A 32 5.95 2.27 0.14
CA LEU A 32 4.65 1.99 0.72
C LEU A 32 3.50 2.32 -0.22
N VAL A 33 3.64 3.37 -1.03
CA VAL A 33 2.62 3.72 -2.01
C VAL A 33 2.39 2.57 -2.98
N TYR A 34 3.47 1.99 -3.49
CA TYR A 34 3.36 0.86 -4.41
C TYR A 34 2.84 -0.40 -3.72
N LEU A 35 3.31 -0.66 -2.51
CA LEU A 35 2.89 -1.86 -1.79
C LEU A 35 1.42 -1.78 -1.36
N GLU A 36 0.94 -0.58 -1.03
CA GLU A 36 -0.47 -0.40 -0.73
C GLU A 36 -1.33 -0.74 -1.94
N TYR A 37 -0.92 -0.24 -3.11
CA TYR A 37 -1.64 -0.57 -4.34
C TYR A 37 -1.64 -2.09 -4.57
N ALA A 38 -0.50 -2.72 -4.39
CA ALA A 38 -0.38 -4.15 -4.58
C ALA A 38 -1.27 -4.94 -3.62
N ALA A 39 -1.45 -4.43 -2.39
CA ALA A 39 -2.30 -5.09 -1.41
C ALA A 39 -3.79 -4.94 -1.75
N VAL A 40 -4.18 -3.76 -2.20
CA VAL A 40 -5.58 -3.47 -2.49
C VAL A 40 -6.04 -4.12 -3.79
N TYR A 41 -5.18 -4.12 -4.80
CA TYR A 41 -5.48 -4.69 -6.11
C TYR A 41 -4.60 -5.91 -6.38
N SER A 42 -4.46 -6.76 -5.39
CA SER A 42 -3.56 -7.90 -5.46
C SER A 42 -3.85 -8.83 -6.62
N GLU A 43 -5.10 -8.96 -7.00
CA GLU A 43 -5.47 -9.83 -8.10
C GLU A 43 -4.83 -9.39 -9.41
N ASP A 44 -4.64 -8.08 -9.60
CA ASP A 44 -3.99 -7.56 -10.80
C ASP A 44 -2.54 -8.03 -10.92
N LEU A 45 -1.95 -8.43 -9.81
CA LEU A 45 -0.56 -8.86 -9.76
C LEU A 45 -0.42 -10.38 -9.53
N GLY A 46 -1.51 -11.09 -9.71
CA GLY A 46 -1.51 -12.54 -9.58
C GLY A 46 -1.73 -13.05 -8.17
N GLY A 47 -2.19 -12.22 -7.28
CA GLY A 47 -2.42 -12.57 -5.89
C GLY A 47 -3.87 -12.85 -5.56
N PRO A 48 -4.21 -12.76 -4.27
CA PRO A 48 -5.58 -12.99 -3.81
C PRO A 48 -6.57 -12.03 -4.45
N THR A 49 -7.85 -12.34 -4.31
CA THR A 49 -8.91 -11.46 -4.79
C THR A 49 -8.72 -10.05 -4.26
N SER A 50 -8.84 -9.08 -5.13
CA SER A 50 -8.64 -7.68 -4.78
C SER A 50 -9.63 -7.22 -3.73
N LEU A 51 -9.16 -6.36 -2.83
CA LEU A 51 -9.99 -5.82 -1.75
C LEU A 51 -11.00 -4.81 -2.26
N HIS A 52 -10.60 -4.03 -3.25
CA HIS A 52 -11.46 -3.01 -3.84
C HIS A 52 -11.78 -3.37 -5.26
N THR A 53 -12.97 -2.96 -5.73
CA THR A 53 -13.34 -3.16 -7.10
C THR A 53 -12.42 -2.31 -7.98
N PRO A 54 -11.78 -2.90 -8.99
CA PRO A 54 -10.95 -2.11 -9.90
C PRO A 54 -11.77 -1.03 -10.58
N VAL A 55 -11.16 0.14 -10.72
CA VAL A 55 -11.82 1.28 -11.35
C VAL A 55 -11.04 1.68 -12.59
N PRO A 56 -11.72 2.37 -13.54
CA PRO A 56 -11.03 2.87 -14.73
C PRO A 56 -9.85 3.75 -14.35
N MET A 57 -8.80 3.67 -15.17
CA MET A 57 -7.59 4.49 -15.01
C MET A 57 -6.90 4.30 -13.67
N ARG A 58 -7.04 3.11 -13.09
CA ARG A 58 -6.44 2.84 -11.79
C ARG A 58 -4.91 2.80 -11.82
N GLY A 59 -4.33 2.80 -13.01
CA GLY A 59 -2.88 2.78 -13.13
C GLY A 59 -2.19 3.98 -12.51
N GLY A 60 -2.91 5.11 -12.35
CA GLY A 60 -2.35 6.28 -11.70
C GLY A 60 -2.78 6.45 -10.25
N GLU A 61 -3.61 5.55 -9.75
CA GLU A 61 -4.20 5.70 -8.42
C GLU A 61 -3.15 5.67 -7.32
N HIS A 62 -2.09 4.89 -7.49
CA HIS A 62 -1.04 4.79 -6.47
C HIS A 62 -0.37 6.14 -6.22
N ILE A 63 -0.26 6.98 -7.25
CA ILE A 63 0.33 8.31 -7.10
C ILE A 63 -0.61 9.24 -6.38
N SER A 64 -1.90 9.20 -6.72
CA SER A 64 -2.88 10.11 -6.12
C SER A 64 -3.14 9.80 -4.65
N LYS A 65 -2.77 8.61 -4.18
CA LYS A 65 -2.97 8.23 -2.79
C LYS A 65 -1.82 8.62 -1.87
N ARG A 66 -0.73 9.11 -2.43
CA ARG A 66 0.48 9.39 -1.64
C ARG A 66 0.20 10.28 -0.43
N ASP A 67 -0.54 11.35 -0.64
CA ASP A 67 -0.83 12.30 0.43
C ASP A 67 -1.66 11.66 1.54
N ILE A 68 -2.64 10.86 1.17
CA ILE A 68 -3.51 10.22 2.16
C ILE A 68 -2.74 9.16 2.93
N ILE A 69 -1.85 8.44 2.26
CA ILE A 69 -1.00 7.45 2.93
C ILE A 69 -0.12 8.14 3.96
N GLU A 70 0.48 9.27 3.58
CA GLU A 70 1.34 10.01 4.50
C GLU A 70 0.56 10.48 5.73
N ARG A 71 -0.64 10.99 5.52
CA ARG A 71 -1.49 11.41 6.63
C ARG A 71 -1.85 10.24 7.53
N GLY A 72 -2.14 9.08 6.94
CA GLY A 72 -2.45 7.88 7.71
C GLY A 72 -1.26 7.43 8.56
N LEU A 73 -0.06 7.48 7.97
CA LEU A 73 1.15 7.13 8.70
C LEU A 73 1.35 8.05 9.90
N HIS A 74 1.09 9.34 9.73
CA HIS A 74 1.21 10.29 10.83
C HIS A 74 0.20 10.01 11.94
N LEU A 75 -1.04 9.72 11.58
CA LEU A 75 -2.05 9.38 12.57
C LEU A 75 -1.63 8.18 13.41
N MET A 76 -1.12 7.16 12.75
CA MET A 76 -0.77 5.92 13.43
C MET A 76 0.51 6.05 14.24
N SER A 77 1.45 6.88 13.79
CA SER A 77 2.70 7.07 14.53
C SER A 77 2.47 7.81 15.84
N ALA A 78 1.47 8.67 15.90
CA ALA A 78 1.16 9.42 17.10
C ALA A 78 0.76 8.51 18.27
N ARG A 79 0.33 7.29 17.98
CA ARG A 79 -0.10 6.34 19.01
C ARG A 79 0.78 5.10 19.06
N SER A 80 1.94 5.18 18.45
CA SER A 80 2.92 4.09 18.42
C SER A 80 2.40 2.81 17.75
N PHE A 81 1.42 2.95 16.88
CA PHE A 81 1.05 1.85 16.00
C PHE A 81 2.07 1.69 14.89
N ILE A 82 2.76 2.77 14.55
CA ILE A 82 3.80 2.82 13.53
C ILE A 82 4.97 3.62 14.09
N ASP A 83 6.18 3.14 13.84
CA ASP A 83 7.40 3.85 14.21
C ASP A 83 7.95 4.57 12.99
N VAL A 84 8.50 5.77 13.21
CA VAL A 84 9.14 6.57 12.18
C VAL A 84 10.61 6.73 12.57
N THR A 85 11.49 6.41 11.64
CA THR A 85 12.93 6.57 11.88
C THR A 85 13.55 7.41 10.77
N TYR A 86 14.63 8.10 11.10
CA TYR A 86 15.33 8.99 10.18
C TYR A 86 16.79 8.60 10.12
N ASP A 87 17.38 8.67 8.93
CA ASP A 87 18.82 8.58 8.82
C ASP A 87 19.25 9.40 7.61
N SER A 88 20.54 9.31 7.24
CA SER A 88 21.06 10.13 6.14
C SER A 88 20.44 9.80 4.79
N THR A 89 19.79 8.64 4.67
CA THR A 89 19.18 8.24 3.40
C THR A 89 17.71 8.59 3.31
N GLY A 90 17.07 8.94 4.44
CA GLY A 90 15.67 9.34 4.38
C GLY A 90 14.87 8.99 5.62
N ILE A 91 13.56 8.95 5.41
CA ILE A 91 12.57 8.67 6.44
C ILE A 91 11.97 7.30 6.19
N TYR A 92 11.93 6.48 7.23
CA TYR A 92 11.44 5.10 7.11
C TYR A 92 10.39 4.80 8.15
N TYR A 93 9.49 3.90 7.79
CA TYR A 93 8.37 3.49 8.63
C TYR A 93 8.46 2.01 8.90
N SER A 94 8.08 1.61 10.10
CA SER A 94 8.04 0.21 10.49
C SER A 94 6.92 -0.01 11.50
N ALA A 95 6.58 -1.27 11.76
CA ALA A 95 5.53 -1.59 12.72
C ALA A 95 5.94 -1.10 14.10
N GLY A 96 5.02 -0.41 14.77
CA GLY A 96 5.25 0.11 16.11
C GLY A 96 4.85 -0.87 17.17
N GLU A 97 5.22 -0.53 18.39
CA GLU A 97 5.00 -1.37 19.58
C GLU A 97 3.53 -1.74 19.74
N ASN A 98 2.63 -0.79 19.48
CA ASN A 98 1.20 -0.99 19.68
C ASN A 98 0.47 -1.53 18.44
N GLY A 99 1.19 -1.76 17.35
CA GLY A 99 0.58 -2.26 16.12
C GLY A 99 -0.18 -3.56 16.28
N PRO A 100 0.45 -4.59 16.86
CA PRO A 100 -0.26 -5.87 17.02
C PRO A 100 -1.55 -5.76 17.82
N ALA A 101 -1.57 -4.90 18.83
CA ALA A 101 -2.78 -4.72 19.64
C ALA A 101 -3.91 -4.11 18.81
N LEU A 102 -3.58 -3.15 17.94
CA LEU A 102 -4.58 -2.55 17.07
C LEU A 102 -5.20 -3.59 16.14
N VAL A 103 -4.35 -4.37 15.48
CA VAL A 103 -4.84 -5.39 14.54
C VAL A 103 -5.67 -6.43 15.27
N GLY A 104 -5.28 -6.78 16.49
CA GLY A 104 -6.03 -7.75 17.27
C GLY A 104 -7.41 -7.29 17.67
N LEU A 105 -7.68 -5.98 17.66
CA LEU A 105 -8.99 -5.44 18.00
C LEU A 105 -9.92 -5.35 16.80
N ILE A 106 -9.38 -5.39 15.60
CA ILE A 106 -10.16 -5.24 14.38
C ILE A 106 -10.52 -6.64 13.87
N GLY A 107 -11.81 -6.86 13.62
CA GLY A 107 -12.26 -8.15 13.13
C GLY A 107 -13.10 -8.00 11.88
N GLY A 108 -13.58 -9.15 11.38
CA GLY A 108 -14.48 -9.16 10.25
C GLY A 108 -13.82 -9.62 8.96
N THR A 109 -14.65 -9.77 7.94
CA THR A 109 -14.20 -10.31 6.67
C THR A 109 -13.18 -9.42 5.98
N TYR A 110 -13.42 -8.11 6.01
CA TYR A 110 -12.49 -7.17 5.37
C TYR A 110 -11.11 -7.25 6.03
N ALA A 111 -11.09 -7.29 7.36
CA ALA A 111 -9.81 -7.35 8.08
C ALA A 111 -9.03 -8.62 7.74
N SER A 112 -9.74 -9.74 7.64
CA SER A 112 -9.09 -11.01 7.29
C SER A 112 -8.53 -10.97 5.88
N GLN A 113 -9.28 -10.40 4.94
CA GLN A 113 -8.83 -10.28 3.56
C GLN A 113 -7.64 -9.33 3.46
N LEU A 114 -7.68 -8.23 4.21
CA LEU A 114 -6.58 -7.27 4.22
C LEU A 114 -5.30 -7.92 4.73
N LEU A 115 -5.41 -8.68 5.82
CA LEU A 115 -4.25 -9.37 6.35
C LEU A 115 -3.67 -10.35 5.34
N MET A 116 -4.53 -11.12 4.69
CA MET A 116 -4.10 -12.08 3.68
C MET A 116 -3.36 -11.39 2.53
N SER A 117 -3.92 -10.29 2.04
CA SER A 117 -3.31 -9.54 0.95
C SER A 117 -1.97 -8.93 1.37
N CYS A 118 -1.90 -8.37 2.57
CA CYS A 118 -0.65 -7.78 3.06
C CYS A 118 0.44 -8.84 3.24
N GLU A 119 0.08 -10.01 3.74
CA GLU A 119 1.04 -11.10 3.87
C GLU A 119 1.53 -11.57 2.51
N TRP A 120 0.63 -11.64 1.54
CA TRP A 120 1.01 -12.00 0.18
C TRP A 120 1.97 -10.99 -0.41
N VAL A 121 1.69 -9.69 -0.23
CA VAL A 121 2.54 -8.62 -0.71
C VAL A 121 3.92 -8.70 -0.07
N ALA A 122 3.97 -8.93 1.23
CA ALA A 122 5.24 -9.01 1.94
C ALA A 122 6.09 -10.18 1.43
N ARG A 123 5.47 -11.32 1.17
CA ARG A 123 6.19 -12.48 0.67
C ARG A 123 6.72 -12.28 -0.75
N ASN A 124 5.94 -11.61 -1.59
CA ASN A 124 6.27 -11.51 -3.01
C ASN A 124 7.04 -10.26 -3.36
N PHE A 125 6.84 -9.16 -2.63
CA PHE A 125 7.43 -7.88 -2.99
C PHE A 125 8.15 -7.19 -1.84
N GLY A 126 8.15 -7.81 -0.65
CA GLY A 126 8.73 -7.16 0.53
C GLY A 126 10.20 -6.80 0.36
N ASP A 127 10.94 -7.62 -0.36
CA ASP A 127 12.36 -7.40 -0.56
C ASP A 127 12.68 -6.68 -1.86
N PHE A 128 11.67 -6.29 -2.62
CA PHE A 128 11.89 -5.54 -3.86
C PHE A 128 12.45 -4.17 -3.56
N GLY A 129 13.45 -3.74 -4.34
CA GLY A 129 13.89 -2.36 -4.31
C GLY A 129 12.93 -1.50 -5.11
N ILE A 130 13.12 -0.17 -5.00
CA ILE A 130 12.21 0.75 -5.69
C ILE A 130 12.28 0.57 -7.20
N ASN A 131 13.47 0.26 -7.74
CA ASN A 131 13.59 0.08 -9.18
C ASN A 131 12.83 -1.14 -9.68
N GLU A 132 12.82 -2.20 -8.88
CA GLU A 132 12.05 -3.39 -9.22
C GLU A 132 10.56 -3.12 -9.20
N LEU A 133 10.10 -2.35 -8.22
CA LEU A 133 8.70 -1.97 -8.12
C LEU A 133 8.29 -1.06 -9.28
N LEU A 134 9.16 -0.11 -9.61
CA LEU A 134 8.89 0.78 -10.74
C LEU A 134 8.76 -0.01 -12.04
N PHE A 135 9.65 -0.95 -12.25
CA PHE A 135 9.59 -1.78 -13.45
C PHE A 135 8.29 -2.58 -13.50
N LEU A 136 7.93 -3.20 -12.38
CA LEU A 136 6.71 -3.99 -12.30
C LEU A 136 5.47 -3.13 -12.59
N PHE A 137 5.41 -1.95 -11.99
CA PHE A 137 4.25 -1.08 -12.13
C PHE A 137 4.20 -0.41 -13.50
N ASP A 138 5.34 -0.07 -14.09
CA ASP A 138 5.36 0.46 -15.44
C ASP A 138 4.77 -0.55 -16.42
N LYS A 139 5.17 -1.81 -16.28
CA LYS A 139 4.68 -2.86 -17.14
C LYS A 139 3.17 -3.04 -16.99
N LYS A 140 2.69 -3.01 -15.74
CA LYS A 140 1.25 -3.14 -15.48
C LYS A 140 0.48 -1.90 -15.89
N SER A 141 1.07 -0.72 -15.71
CA SER A 141 0.43 0.54 -16.09
C SER A 141 0.13 0.60 -17.57
N LEU A 142 1.03 0.09 -18.39
CA LEU A 142 0.77 0.07 -19.83
C LEU A 142 -0.49 -0.74 -20.15
N THR A 143 -0.68 -1.85 -19.45
CA THR A 143 -1.88 -2.66 -19.62
C THR A 143 -3.12 -1.92 -19.14
N TRP A 144 -3.04 -1.30 -17.96
CA TRP A 144 -4.18 -0.59 -17.39
C TRP A 144 -4.50 0.67 -18.16
N GLY A 145 -3.46 1.42 -18.57
CA GLY A 145 -3.65 2.64 -19.33
C GLY A 145 -4.26 2.40 -20.69
N ALA A 146 -3.90 1.31 -21.32
CA ALA A 146 -4.40 0.98 -22.65
C ALA A 146 -5.92 0.76 -22.64
N GLU A 147 -6.51 0.49 -21.48
CA GLU A 147 -7.94 0.31 -21.36
C GLU A 147 -8.72 1.59 -21.53
N PHE A 148 -8.08 2.74 -21.32
CA PHE A 148 -8.76 4.02 -21.28
C PHE A 148 -8.23 5.03 -22.27
N SER A 149 -6.92 5.07 -22.47
CA SER A 149 -6.31 6.14 -23.23
C SER A 149 -5.09 5.63 -24.01
N PRO A 150 -5.25 5.50 -25.32
CA PRO A 150 -4.10 5.15 -26.17
C PRO A 150 -2.97 6.15 -26.05
N LEU A 151 -3.29 7.40 -25.74
CA LEU A 151 -2.26 8.43 -25.61
C LEU A 151 -1.33 8.17 -24.45
N GLU A 152 -1.88 7.65 -23.36
CA GLU A 152 -1.06 7.32 -22.21
C GLU A 152 -0.06 6.22 -22.51
N VAL A 153 -0.47 5.29 -23.34
CA VAL A 153 0.42 4.21 -23.74
C VAL A 153 1.54 4.73 -24.60
N LYS A 154 1.24 5.72 -25.43
CA LYS A 154 2.22 6.28 -26.32
C LYS A 154 3.15 7.26 -25.67
N GLY A 155 2.79 7.73 -24.52
CA GLY A 155 3.55 8.78 -23.85
C GLY A 155 4.86 8.33 -23.30
N ASN A 156 5.47 7.36 -23.88
CA ASN A 156 6.69 6.84 -23.31
C ASN A 156 7.96 7.47 -23.75
#